data_21491b8e06a0f9a3f413b34b2932c3b4
#
_entry.id   21491b8e06a0f9a3f413b34b2932c3b4
#
_cell.length_a   1.000
_cell.length_b   1.000
_cell.length_c   1.000
_cell.angle_alpha   90.00
_cell.angle_beta   90.00
_cell.angle_gamma   90.00
#
_symmetry.space_group_name_H-M   'P 1'
#
loop_
_entity.id
_entity.type
_entity.pdbx_description
1 polymer ?
#
loop_
_entity_poly.entity_id
_entity_poly.type
_entity_poly.pdbx_seq_one_letter_code
_entity_poly.pdbx_strand_id
1 'polypeptide(L)'
;ERYFDAMLKRPETAFLGLRGLLMQAERDGDITAALAYADRAKNLQPKMPWVLTKLFDLQVRQGQWLAALKTLDQAIKTGTIKNTDGQGLRAAILLGCSLEAETAGNKAGALAFAEKAHKQQPDHLPSIVRRASLLNDAGKTRGLIKLVQDAWVRAPHPKLAEFYVGGDAASDALTRVKKFEKLREANPDHPESRIGLVRALIDAKIWGAARTHLKALGLDDPPSRVCRLMAELEEGX
;
A
#
# COMPACT_ATOMS: atom_id res chain seq x y z
N GLU A 1 16.64 -14.41 -33.67
CA GLU A 1 16.03 -13.16 -34.13
C GLU A 1 15.55 -13.25 -35.56
N ARG A 2 16.43 -13.44 -36.57
CA ARG A 2 16.09 -13.52 -37.99
C ARG A 2 14.92 -14.45 -38.32
N TYR A 3 14.81 -15.61 -37.65
CA TYR A 3 13.71 -16.57 -37.89
C TYR A 3 12.37 -16.00 -37.43
N PHE A 4 12.35 -15.36 -36.24
CA PHE A 4 11.12 -14.77 -35.71
C PHE A 4 10.68 -13.58 -36.55
N ASP A 5 11.61 -12.76 -37.03
CA ASP A 5 11.31 -11.65 -37.96
C ASP A 5 10.66 -12.15 -39.26
N ALA A 6 11.14 -13.26 -39.79
CA ALA A 6 10.54 -13.88 -40.99
C ALA A 6 9.11 -14.35 -40.70
N MET A 7 8.85 -14.86 -39.49
CA MET A 7 7.50 -15.29 -39.06
C MET A 7 6.51 -14.13 -38.97
N LEU A 8 6.98 -12.90 -38.65
CA LEU A 8 6.11 -11.72 -38.59
C LEU A 8 5.50 -11.32 -39.92
N LYS A 9 6.13 -11.72 -41.02
CA LYS A 9 5.67 -11.38 -42.40
C LYS A 9 4.45 -12.19 -42.83
N ARG A 10 4.11 -13.27 -42.11
CA ARG A 10 3.01 -14.18 -42.46
C ARG A 10 1.95 -14.15 -41.33
N PRO A 11 0.69 -13.83 -41.65
CA PRO A 11 -0.35 -13.75 -40.61
C PRO A 11 -0.46 -15.02 -39.76
N GLU A 12 -0.30 -16.20 -40.36
CA GLU A 12 -0.45 -17.50 -39.69
C GLU A 12 0.62 -17.73 -38.62
N THR A 13 1.83 -17.15 -38.77
CA THR A 13 2.96 -17.36 -37.88
C THR A 13 3.32 -16.11 -37.06
N ALA A 14 2.72 -14.97 -37.38
CA ALA A 14 3.06 -13.67 -36.74
C ALA A 14 2.96 -13.72 -35.20
N PHE A 15 1.92 -14.37 -34.69
CA PHE A 15 1.72 -14.49 -33.22
C PHE A 15 2.86 -15.30 -32.55
N LEU A 16 3.27 -16.41 -33.18
CA LEU A 16 4.38 -17.23 -32.72
C LEU A 16 5.72 -16.46 -32.78
N GLY A 17 5.92 -15.70 -33.87
CA GLY A 17 7.07 -14.83 -34.05
C GLY A 17 7.18 -13.81 -32.95
N LEU A 18 6.06 -13.13 -32.59
CA LEU A 18 6.01 -12.16 -31.49
C LEU A 18 6.33 -12.83 -30.16
N ARG A 19 5.81 -14.03 -29.91
CA ARG A 19 6.11 -14.77 -28.68
C ARG A 19 7.61 -15.07 -28.58
N GLY A 20 8.24 -15.50 -29.67
CA GLY A 20 9.68 -15.78 -29.70
C GLY A 20 10.53 -14.53 -29.45
N LEU A 21 10.19 -13.41 -30.10
CA LEU A 21 10.89 -12.13 -29.93
C LEU A 21 10.72 -11.59 -28.50
N LEU A 22 9.51 -11.71 -27.93
CA LEU A 22 9.24 -11.32 -26.56
C LEU A 22 10.13 -12.09 -25.58
N MET A 23 10.18 -13.43 -25.71
CA MET A 23 10.98 -14.29 -24.85
C MET A 23 12.49 -13.98 -24.99
N GLN A 24 12.93 -13.65 -26.19
CA GLN A 24 14.33 -13.25 -26.43
C GLN A 24 14.62 -11.91 -25.74
N ALA A 25 13.77 -10.90 -25.95
CA ALA A 25 13.93 -9.59 -25.31
C ALA A 25 13.97 -9.68 -23.78
N GLU A 26 13.12 -10.56 -23.19
CA GLU A 26 13.16 -10.81 -21.73
C GLU A 26 14.51 -11.40 -21.30
N ARG A 27 15.07 -12.36 -22.04
CA ARG A 27 16.39 -12.95 -21.75
C ARG A 27 17.52 -11.94 -21.86
N ASP A 28 17.41 -11.05 -22.84
CA ASP A 28 18.40 -10.01 -23.09
C ASP A 28 18.26 -8.81 -22.09
N GLY A 29 17.19 -8.82 -21.28
CA GLY A 29 16.91 -7.75 -20.30
C GLY A 29 16.28 -6.50 -20.94
N ASP A 30 15.89 -6.58 -22.20
CA ASP A 30 15.28 -5.45 -22.92
C ASP A 30 13.77 -5.43 -22.67
N ILE A 31 13.39 -4.87 -21.51
CA ILE A 31 11.99 -4.79 -21.08
C ILE A 31 11.17 -3.91 -22.04
N THR A 32 11.80 -2.90 -22.64
CA THR A 32 11.12 -2.00 -23.60
C THR A 32 10.72 -2.74 -24.86
N ALA A 33 11.65 -3.51 -25.46
CA ALA A 33 11.35 -4.35 -26.62
C ALA A 33 10.32 -5.44 -26.28
N ALA A 34 10.48 -6.10 -25.11
CA ALA A 34 9.53 -7.12 -24.65
C ALA A 34 8.10 -6.55 -24.55
N LEU A 35 7.97 -5.34 -24.00
CA LEU A 35 6.67 -4.64 -23.87
C LEU A 35 6.06 -4.36 -25.25
N ALA A 36 6.88 -3.88 -26.21
CA ALA A 36 6.41 -3.60 -27.56
C ALA A 36 5.90 -4.88 -28.27
N TYR A 37 6.61 -5.99 -28.10
CA TYR A 37 6.16 -7.29 -28.66
C TYR A 37 4.90 -7.81 -27.97
N ALA A 38 4.76 -7.63 -26.66
CA ALA A 38 3.56 -8.01 -25.90
C ALA A 38 2.34 -7.20 -26.36
N ASP A 39 2.48 -5.89 -26.56
CA ASP A 39 1.40 -5.03 -27.07
C ASP A 39 0.97 -5.46 -28.48
N ARG A 40 1.92 -5.76 -29.36
CA ARG A 40 1.62 -6.27 -30.71
C ARG A 40 0.89 -7.62 -30.64
N ALA A 41 1.34 -8.52 -29.75
CA ALA A 41 0.69 -9.83 -29.54
C ALA A 41 -0.76 -9.66 -29.03
N LYS A 42 -1.00 -8.69 -28.12
CA LYS A 42 -2.34 -8.35 -27.63
C LYS A 42 -3.25 -7.85 -28.75
N ASN A 43 -2.71 -7.06 -29.69
CA ASN A 43 -3.49 -6.58 -30.84
C ASN A 43 -3.94 -7.73 -31.74
N LEU A 44 -3.12 -8.78 -31.87
CA LEU A 44 -3.49 -9.98 -32.65
C LEU A 44 -4.46 -10.88 -31.89
N GLN A 45 -4.22 -11.09 -30.59
CA GLN A 45 -5.03 -11.99 -29.75
C GLN A 45 -5.33 -11.33 -28.40
N PRO A 46 -6.31 -10.42 -28.35
CA PRO A 46 -6.55 -9.58 -27.17
C PRO A 46 -7.06 -10.32 -25.92
N LYS A 47 -7.54 -11.55 -26.05
CA LYS A 47 -8.07 -12.33 -24.93
C LYS A 47 -7.15 -13.47 -24.52
N MET A 48 -5.97 -13.58 -25.14
CA MET A 48 -5.04 -14.69 -24.88
C MET A 48 -4.46 -14.57 -23.45
N PRO A 49 -4.70 -15.55 -22.57
CA PRO A 49 -4.28 -15.44 -21.16
C PRO A 49 -2.79 -15.12 -20.95
N TRP A 50 -1.88 -15.85 -21.63
CA TRP A 50 -0.46 -15.60 -21.42
C TRP A 50 -0.02 -14.20 -21.87
N VAL A 51 -0.67 -13.65 -22.90
CA VAL A 51 -0.38 -12.29 -23.40
C VAL A 51 -0.76 -11.26 -22.34
N LEU A 52 -1.98 -11.41 -21.78
CA LEU A 52 -2.46 -10.48 -20.73
C LEU A 52 -1.57 -10.55 -19.48
N THR A 53 -1.17 -11.76 -19.08
CA THR A 53 -0.28 -11.95 -17.93
C THR A 53 1.10 -11.32 -18.18
N LYS A 54 1.70 -11.58 -19.35
CA LYS A 54 3.02 -11.03 -19.71
C LYS A 54 2.97 -9.52 -19.83
N LEU A 55 1.97 -8.99 -20.51
CA LEU A 55 1.82 -7.54 -20.70
C LEU A 55 1.66 -6.85 -19.34
N PHE A 56 0.84 -7.41 -18.46
CA PHE A 56 0.64 -6.90 -17.09
C PHE A 56 1.98 -6.84 -16.34
N ASP A 57 2.72 -7.96 -16.32
CA ASP A 57 4.02 -8.03 -15.63
C ASP A 57 5.01 -6.98 -16.17
N LEU A 58 5.12 -6.87 -17.48
CA LEU A 58 6.03 -5.91 -18.13
C LEU A 58 5.63 -4.46 -17.85
N GLN A 59 4.33 -4.15 -17.86
CA GLN A 59 3.81 -2.82 -17.54
C GLN A 59 4.12 -2.44 -16.10
N VAL A 60 3.94 -3.39 -15.15
CA VAL A 60 4.28 -3.18 -13.74
C VAL A 60 5.78 -2.90 -13.57
N ARG A 61 6.64 -3.69 -14.21
CA ARG A 61 8.10 -3.51 -14.16
C ARG A 61 8.54 -2.16 -14.72
N GLN A 62 7.83 -1.64 -15.72
CA GLN A 62 8.11 -0.34 -16.33
C GLN A 62 7.41 0.83 -15.61
N GLY A 63 6.67 0.55 -14.53
CA GLY A 63 5.94 1.57 -13.81
C GLY A 63 4.76 2.17 -14.58
N GLN A 64 4.28 1.48 -15.61
CA GLN A 64 3.13 1.94 -16.43
C GLN A 64 1.81 1.60 -15.73
N TRP A 65 1.58 2.23 -14.56
CA TRP A 65 0.52 1.84 -13.62
C TRP A 65 -0.89 1.90 -14.21
N LEU A 66 -1.20 2.97 -14.95
CA LEU A 66 -2.54 3.12 -15.58
C LEU A 66 -2.76 2.09 -16.69
N ALA A 67 -1.72 1.76 -17.46
CA ALA A 67 -1.79 0.71 -18.48
C ALA A 67 -1.96 -0.66 -17.83
N ALA A 68 -1.19 -0.93 -16.76
CA ALA A 68 -1.29 -2.17 -15.97
C ALA A 68 -2.70 -2.35 -15.39
N LEU A 69 -3.32 -1.26 -14.89
CA LEU A 69 -4.69 -1.30 -14.36
C LEU A 69 -5.69 -1.74 -15.44
N LYS A 70 -5.59 -1.17 -16.64
CA LYS A 70 -6.45 -1.55 -17.80
C LYS A 70 -6.25 -3.01 -18.20
N THR A 71 -4.99 -3.47 -18.22
CA THR A 71 -4.67 -4.87 -18.56
C THR A 71 -5.19 -5.82 -17.48
N LEU A 72 -5.08 -5.45 -16.22
CA LEU A 72 -5.65 -6.23 -15.10
C LEU A 72 -7.17 -6.35 -15.23
N ASP A 73 -7.86 -5.24 -15.51
CA ASP A 73 -9.32 -5.25 -15.69
C ASP A 73 -9.73 -6.19 -16.83
N GLN A 74 -8.98 -6.16 -17.92
CA GLN A 74 -9.20 -7.07 -19.05
C GLN A 74 -8.94 -8.53 -18.67
N ALA A 75 -7.86 -8.80 -17.92
CA ALA A 75 -7.50 -10.15 -17.46
C ALA A 75 -8.57 -10.74 -16.53
N ILE A 76 -9.15 -9.90 -15.65
CA ILE A 76 -10.27 -10.29 -14.77
C ILE A 76 -11.52 -10.58 -15.63
N LYS A 77 -11.85 -9.68 -16.57
CA LYS A 77 -13.03 -9.80 -17.45
C LYS A 77 -12.98 -11.07 -18.32
N THR A 78 -11.79 -11.48 -18.75
CA THR A 78 -11.60 -12.70 -19.56
C THR A 78 -11.42 -13.97 -18.72
N GLY A 79 -11.43 -13.86 -17.39
CA GLY A 79 -11.22 -15.01 -16.48
C GLY A 79 -9.76 -15.46 -16.38
N THR A 80 -8.84 -14.71 -16.96
CA THR A 80 -7.39 -15.00 -16.85
C THR A 80 -6.91 -14.88 -15.41
N ILE A 81 -7.44 -13.88 -14.69
CA ILE A 81 -7.18 -13.65 -13.27
C ILE A 81 -8.52 -13.69 -12.54
N LYS A 82 -8.60 -14.44 -11.44
CA LYS A 82 -9.81 -14.49 -10.60
C LYS A 82 -10.04 -13.13 -9.95
N ASN A 83 -11.31 -12.75 -9.80
CA ASN A 83 -11.67 -11.45 -9.21
C ASN A 83 -11.11 -11.29 -7.77
N THR A 84 -11.12 -12.35 -6.99
CA THR A 84 -10.56 -12.36 -5.62
C THR A 84 -9.07 -11.98 -5.60
N ASP A 85 -8.30 -12.58 -6.50
CA ASP A 85 -6.85 -12.33 -6.61
C ASP A 85 -6.59 -10.93 -7.20
N GLY A 86 -7.46 -10.50 -8.10
CA GLY A 86 -7.41 -9.20 -8.75
C GLY A 86 -7.61 -8.01 -7.82
N GLN A 87 -8.35 -8.19 -6.71
CA GLN A 87 -8.60 -7.08 -5.76
C GLN A 87 -7.30 -6.59 -5.11
N GLY A 88 -6.45 -7.51 -4.64
CA GLY A 88 -5.15 -7.16 -4.06
C GLY A 88 -4.23 -6.51 -5.09
N LEU A 89 -4.16 -7.10 -6.30
CA LEU A 89 -3.35 -6.55 -7.40
C LEU A 89 -3.84 -5.14 -7.77
N ARG A 90 -5.18 -4.96 -7.85
CA ARG A 90 -5.75 -3.64 -8.16
C ARG A 90 -5.39 -2.60 -7.10
N ALA A 91 -5.45 -2.96 -5.80
CA ALA A 91 -5.05 -2.08 -4.72
C ALA A 91 -3.58 -1.67 -4.85
N ALA A 92 -2.69 -2.63 -5.12
CA ALA A 92 -1.25 -2.37 -5.31
C ALA A 92 -0.99 -1.45 -6.52
N ILE A 93 -1.64 -1.71 -7.66
CA ILE A 93 -1.49 -0.87 -8.88
C ILE A 93 -2.01 0.56 -8.61
N LEU A 94 -3.13 0.70 -7.92
CA LEU A 94 -3.68 2.01 -7.56
C LEU A 94 -2.73 2.80 -6.64
N LEU A 95 -1.95 2.11 -5.79
CA LEU A 95 -0.89 2.76 -5.01
C LEU A 95 0.23 3.27 -5.94
N GLY A 96 0.62 2.48 -6.95
CA GLY A 96 1.56 2.93 -7.97
C GLY A 96 1.06 4.18 -8.70
N CYS A 97 -0.23 4.18 -9.11
CA CYS A 97 -0.87 5.37 -9.71
C CYS A 97 -0.85 6.58 -8.77
N SER A 98 -1.05 6.34 -7.47
CA SER A 98 -1.02 7.41 -6.46
C SER A 98 0.37 8.03 -6.35
N LEU A 99 1.43 7.20 -6.34
CA LEU A 99 2.81 7.67 -6.28
C LEU A 99 3.18 8.45 -7.55
N GLU A 100 2.83 7.93 -8.72
CA GLU A 100 3.06 8.58 -10.01
C GLU A 100 2.35 9.95 -10.08
N ALA A 101 1.10 10.01 -9.66
CA ALA A 101 0.33 11.26 -9.63
C ALA A 101 0.98 12.30 -8.70
N GLU A 102 1.51 11.86 -7.54
CA GLU A 102 2.20 12.75 -6.61
C GLU A 102 3.50 13.29 -7.22
N THR A 103 4.32 12.42 -7.83
CA THR A 103 5.57 12.86 -8.48
C THR A 103 5.30 13.83 -9.63
N ALA A 104 4.15 13.68 -10.29
CA ALA A 104 3.69 14.62 -11.34
C ALA A 104 3.06 15.91 -10.77
N GLY A 105 3.07 16.08 -9.43
CA GLY A 105 2.49 17.27 -8.78
C GLY A 105 0.96 17.24 -8.64
N ASN A 106 0.30 16.18 -9.09
CA ASN A 106 -1.16 16.03 -9.03
C ASN A 106 -1.59 15.44 -7.69
N LYS A 107 -1.54 16.26 -6.62
CA LYS A 107 -1.90 15.84 -5.25
C LYS A 107 -3.35 15.36 -5.14
N ALA A 108 -4.27 15.99 -5.87
CA ALA A 108 -5.69 15.58 -5.86
C ALA A 108 -5.86 14.19 -6.49
N GLY A 109 -5.19 13.95 -7.61
CA GLY A 109 -5.16 12.63 -8.27
C GLY A 109 -4.55 11.56 -7.38
N ALA A 110 -3.43 11.89 -6.72
CA ALA A 110 -2.75 10.98 -5.79
C ALA A 110 -3.70 10.51 -4.67
N LEU A 111 -4.42 11.46 -4.06
CA LEU A 111 -5.39 11.15 -3.00
C LEU A 111 -6.56 10.30 -3.54
N ALA A 112 -7.07 10.64 -4.73
CA ALA A 112 -8.18 9.89 -5.34
C ALA A 112 -7.78 8.43 -5.63
N PHE A 113 -6.54 8.18 -6.09
CA PHE A 113 -6.03 6.83 -6.31
C PHE A 113 -5.84 6.07 -4.98
N ALA A 114 -5.31 6.73 -3.94
CA ALA A 114 -5.15 6.12 -2.62
C ALA A 114 -6.52 5.76 -2.00
N GLU A 115 -7.54 6.59 -2.19
CA GLU A 115 -8.92 6.31 -1.76
C GLU A 115 -9.49 5.09 -2.48
N LYS A 116 -9.28 5.01 -3.80
CA LYS A 116 -9.71 3.84 -4.59
C LYS A 116 -8.99 2.56 -4.13
N ALA A 117 -7.68 2.63 -3.86
CA ALA A 117 -6.90 1.50 -3.35
C ALA A 117 -7.46 1.00 -2.02
N HIS A 118 -7.70 1.91 -1.07
CA HIS A 118 -8.27 1.58 0.24
C HIS A 118 -9.68 0.97 0.09
N LYS A 119 -10.51 1.49 -0.83
CA LYS A 119 -11.85 0.96 -1.07
C LYS A 119 -11.82 -0.46 -1.65
N GLN A 120 -10.82 -0.78 -2.50
CA GLN A 120 -10.65 -2.15 -3.04
C GLN A 120 -10.31 -3.16 -1.95
N GLN A 121 -9.51 -2.74 -0.98
CA GLN A 121 -9.06 -3.62 0.10
C GLN A 121 -8.97 -2.80 1.41
N PRO A 122 -10.06 -2.75 2.19
CA PRO A 122 -10.14 -1.88 3.37
C PRO A 122 -9.12 -2.17 4.47
N ASP A 123 -8.63 -3.41 4.55
CA ASP A 123 -7.66 -3.82 5.57
C ASP A 123 -6.21 -3.80 5.06
N HIS A 124 -6.00 -3.30 3.82
CA HIS A 124 -4.66 -3.22 3.22
C HIS A 124 -3.89 -2.04 3.81
N LEU A 125 -3.04 -2.33 4.79
CA LEU A 125 -2.29 -1.32 5.54
C LEU A 125 -1.55 -0.31 4.65
N PRO A 126 -0.84 -0.73 3.57
CA PRO A 126 -0.19 0.26 2.69
C PRO A 126 -1.15 1.29 2.08
N SER A 127 -2.38 0.88 1.72
CA SER A 127 -3.40 1.79 1.18
C SER A 127 -3.90 2.77 2.24
N ILE A 128 -4.08 2.29 3.47
CA ILE A 128 -4.51 3.12 4.61
C ILE A 128 -3.42 4.16 4.92
N VAL A 129 -2.18 3.72 5.06
CA VAL A 129 -1.02 4.58 5.37
C VAL A 129 -0.82 5.62 4.27
N ARG A 130 -0.90 5.21 3.00
CA ARG A 130 -0.76 6.13 1.86
C ARG A 130 -1.85 7.21 1.89
N ARG A 131 -3.11 6.80 2.10
CA ARG A 131 -4.24 7.74 2.20
C ARG A 131 -4.07 8.69 3.39
N ALA A 132 -3.62 8.17 4.55
CA ALA A 132 -3.36 8.96 5.75
C ALA A 132 -2.29 10.03 5.50
N SER A 133 -1.16 9.66 4.86
CA SER A 133 -0.09 10.58 4.50
C SER A 133 -0.63 11.73 3.63
N LEU A 134 -1.36 11.39 2.57
CA LEU A 134 -1.91 12.40 1.64
C LEU A 134 -2.95 13.31 2.29
N LEU A 135 -3.76 12.78 3.22
CA LEU A 135 -4.71 13.59 4.00
C LEU A 135 -3.97 14.54 4.95
N ASN A 136 -2.90 14.06 5.57
CA ASN A 136 -2.03 14.85 6.45
C ASN A 136 -1.40 16.01 5.67
N ASP A 137 -0.79 15.70 4.53
CA ASP A 137 -0.08 16.69 3.68
C ASP A 137 -1.04 17.72 3.08
N ALA A 138 -2.31 17.36 2.94
CA ALA A 138 -3.38 18.25 2.47
C ALA A 138 -4.05 19.03 3.62
N GLY A 139 -3.62 18.84 4.87
CA GLY A 139 -4.22 19.48 6.06
C GLY A 139 -5.66 19.04 6.33
N LYS A 140 -6.09 17.88 5.80
CA LYS A 140 -7.46 17.37 5.97
C LYS A 140 -7.61 16.60 7.28
N THR A 141 -7.37 17.28 8.40
CA THR A 141 -7.31 16.70 9.74
C THR A 141 -8.54 15.86 10.12
N ARG A 142 -9.75 16.35 9.83
CA ARG A 142 -10.98 15.59 10.18
C ARG A 142 -11.04 14.25 9.44
N GLY A 143 -10.70 14.24 8.15
CA GLY A 143 -10.66 13.03 7.33
C GLY A 143 -9.59 12.04 7.79
N LEU A 144 -8.43 12.57 8.16
CA LEU A 144 -7.32 11.80 8.70
C LEU A 144 -7.68 11.11 10.02
N ILE A 145 -8.24 11.86 10.98
CA ILE A 145 -8.65 11.33 12.28
C ILE A 145 -9.67 10.21 12.10
N LYS A 146 -10.70 10.45 11.28
CA LYS A 146 -11.73 9.44 11.00
C LYS A 146 -11.12 8.18 10.37
N LEU A 147 -10.25 8.34 9.36
CA LEU A 147 -9.58 7.21 8.70
C LEU A 147 -8.80 6.35 9.71
N VAL A 148 -8.03 7.00 10.59
CA VAL A 148 -7.25 6.28 11.61
C VAL A 148 -8.17 5.55 12.59
N GLN A 149 -9.21 6.20 13.10
CA GLN A 149 -10.15 5.57 14.03
C GLN A 149 -10.85 4.35 13.40
N ASP A 150 -11.32 4.47 12.15
CA ASP A 150 -11.97 3.37 11.44
C ASP A 150 -11.00 2.19 11.20
N ALA A 151 -9.75 2.49 10.85
CA ALA A 151 -8.71 1.47 10.61
C ALA A 151 -8.26 0.83 11.93
N TRP A 152 -8.19 1.60 13.04
CA TRP A 152 -7.70 1.11 14.33
C TRP A 152 -8.55 -0.05 14.89
N VAL A 153 -9.83 -0.05 14.61
CA VAL A 153 -10.74 -1.12 15.05
C VAL A 153 -10.27 -2.50 14.56
N ARG A 154 -9.68 -2.54 13.35
CA ARG A 154 -9.29 -3.80 12.70
C ARG A 154 -7.79 -4.06 12.67
N ALA A 155 -7.01 -3.00 12.49
CA ALA A 155 -5.56 -3.11 12.23
C ALA A 155 -4.78 -1.98 12.90
N PRO A 156 -4.70 -1.96 14.25
CA PRO A 156 -3.85 -1.00 14.95
C PRO A 156 -2.39 -1.11 14.46
N HIS A 157 -1.77 0.03 14.15
CA HIS A 157 -0.41 0.03 13.63
C HIS A 157 0.32 1.32 14.04
N PRO A 158 1.62 1.26 14.40
CA PRO A 158 2.38 2.44 14.85
C PRO A 158 2.30 3.64 13.89
N LYS A 159 2.38 3.41 12.59
CA LYS A 159 2.28 4.48 11.58
C LYS A 159 0.95 5.23 11.66
N LEU A 160 -0.15 4.54 11.96
CA LEU A 160 -1.46 5.18 12.11
C LEU A 160 -1.51 6.03 13.39
N ALA A 161 -0.86 5.56 14.47
CA ALA A 161 -0.72 6.32 15.71
C ALA A 161 0.05 7.64 15.46
N GLU A 162 1.14 7.58 14.68
CA GLU A 162 1.92 8.78 14.32
C GLU A 162 1.04 9.82 13.61
N PHE A 163 0.24 9.40 12.63
CA PHE A 163 -0.69 10.30 11.91
C PHE A 163 -1.78 10.85 12.83
N TYR A 164 -2.27 10.03 13.76
CA TYR A 164 -3.34 10.44 14.69
C TYR A 164 -2.89 11.57 15.62
N VAL A 165 -1.64 11.49 16.05
CA VAL A 165 -1.03 12.52 16.92
C VAL A 165 -0.54 13.72 16.07
N GLY A 166 0.18 13.43 14.99
CA GLY A 166 0.80 14.45 14.11
C GLY A 166 -0.20 15.36 13.39
N GLY A 167 -1.39 14.86 13.12
CA GLY A 167 -2.47 15.65 12.49
C GLY A 167 -2.93 16.84 13.35
N ASP A 168 -2.48 16.90 14.62
CA ASP A 168 -2.74 18.01 15.52
C ASP A 168 -1.45 18.28 16.33
N ALA A 169 -0.44 18.75 15.61
CA ALA A 169 0.90 19.00 16.16
C ALA A 169 0.91 20.00 17.32
N ALA A 170 -0.13 20.84 17.42
CA ALA A 170 -0.29 21.83 18.49
C ALA A 170 -0.92 21.22 19.76
N SER A 171 -1.34 19.94 19.73
CA SER A 171 -1.99 19.34 20.91
C SER A 171 -1.00 19.16 22.07
N ASP A 172 -1.42 19.52 23.26
CA ASP A 172 -0.63 19.31 24.46
C ASP A 172 -0.54 17.82 24.83
N ALA A 173 0.35 17.48 25.77
CA ALA A 173 0.59 16.11 26.18
C ALA A 173 -0.68 15.41 26.71
N LEU A 174 -1.49 16.13 27.48
CA LEU A 174 -2.74 15.59 28.06
C LEU A 174 -3.79 15.31 26.97
N THR A 175 -3.88 16.18 25.97
CA THR A 175 -4.75 15.96 24.82
C THR A 175 -4.32 14.71 24.04
N ARG A 176 -3.00 14.49 23.88
CA ARG A 176 -2.48 13.25 23.26
C ARG A 176 -2.88 12.00 24.05
N VAL A 177 -2.80 12.07 25.39
CA VAL A 177 -3.25 10.95 26.26
C VAL A 177 -4.72 10.61 25.97
N LYS A 178 -5.61 11.62 26.00
CA LYS A 178 -7.04 11.43 25.71
C LYS A 178 -7.28 10.81 24.32
N LYS A 179 -6.51 11.22 23.32
CA LYS A 179 -6.58 10.64 21.97
C LYS A 179 -6.24 9.15 21.98
N PHE A 180 -5.16 8.77 22.68
CA PHE A 180 -4.76 7.36 22.75
C PHE A 180 -5.70 6.53 23.64
N GLU A 181 -6.30 7.10 24.67
CA GLU A 181 -7.36 6.45 25.45
C GLU A 181 -8.52 6.06 24.51
N LYS A 182 -8.93 7.00 23.64
CA LYS A 182 -10.00 6.76 22.65
C LYS A 182 -9.63 5.66 21.65
N LEU A 183 -8.38 5.63 21.16
CA LEU A 183 -7.92 4.55 20.27
C LEU A 183 -7.91 3.20 21.00
N ARG A 184 -7.49 3.19 22.28
CA ARG A 184 -7.49 1.97 23.10
C ARG A 184 -8.92 1.47 23.35
N GLU A 185 -9.88 2.34 23.56
CA GLU A 185 -11.30 1.96 23.70
C GLU A 185 -11.82 1.27 22.42
N ALA A 186 -11.36 1.72 21.25
CA ALA A 186 -11.76 1.15 19.96
C ALA A 186 -11.19 -0.26 19.72
N ASN A 187 -10.02 -0.57 20.32
CA ASN A 187 -9.41 -1.91 20.23
C ASN A 187 -8.57 -2.16 21.50
N PRO A 188 -9.23 -2.52 22.63
CA PRO A 188 -8.56 -2.58 23.94
C PRO A 188 -7.56 -3.74 24.09
N ASP A 189 -7.74 -4.81 23.35
CA ASP A 189 -6.93 -6.04 23.48
C ASP A 189 -5.66 -6.01 22.64
N HIS A 190 -5.59 -5.11 21.64
CA HIS A 190 -4.44 -5.07 20.76
C HIS A 190 -3.24 -4.36 21.44
N PRO A 191 -2.03 -4.98 21.43
CA PRO A 191 -0.86 -4.39 22.09
C PRO A 191 -0.54 -2.95 21.64
N GLU A 192 -0.72 -2.62 20.37
CA GLU A 192 -0.45 -1.28 19.84
C GLU A 192 -1.28 -0.20 20.52
N SER A 193 -2.52 -0.53 20.91
CA SER A 193 -3.39 0.41 21.61
C SER A 193 -2.82 0.80 22.99
N ARG A 194 -2.20 -0.18 23.69
CA ARG A 194 -1.53 0.07 24.96
C ARG A 194 -0.18 0.77 24.78
N ILE A 195 0.61 0.33 23.79
CA ILE A 195 1.94 0.89 23.51
C ILE A 195 1.83 2.39 23.17
N GLY A 196 0.87 2.76 22.31
CA GLY A 196 0.61 4.14 21.97
C GLY A 196 0.21 4.99 23.18
N LEU A 197 -0.67 4.44 24.04
CA LEU A 197 -1.08 5.11 25.26
C LEU A 197 0.08 5.28 26.24
N VAL A 198 0.91 4.24 26.43
CA VAL A 198 2.12 4.32 27.30
C VAL A 198 3.03 5.44 26.82
N ARG A 199 3.29 5.53 25.52
CA ARG A 199 4.12 6.61 24.96
C ARG A 199 3.54 7.99 25.31
N ALA A 200 2.23 8.17 25.10
CA ALA A 200 1.58 9.45 25.43
C ALA A 200 1.64 9.78 26.93
N LEU A 201 1.50 8.77 27.79
CA LEU A 201 1.58 8.95 29.26
C LEU A 201 3.00 9.35 29.71
N ILE A 202 4.04 8.75 29.11
CA ILE A 202 5.44 9.11 29.37
C ILE A 202 5.68 10.57 28.94
N ASP A 203 5.25 10.94 27.73
CA ASP A 203 5.39 12.32 27.23
C ASP A 203 4.65 13.33 28.13
N ALA A 204 3.57 12.91 28.79
CA ALA A 204 2.79 13.72 29.74
C ALA A 204 3.31 13.65 31.14
N LYS A 205 4.40 12.89 31.43
CA LYS A 205 5.01 12.67 32.74
C LYS A 205 4.04 12.01 33.75
N ILE A 206 3.11 11.16 33.25
CA ILE A 206 2.15 10.44 34.12
C ILE A 206 2.69 9.01 34.34
N TRP A 207 3.79 8.94 35.09
CA TRP A 207 4.63 7.75 35.26
C TRP A 207 3.87 6.53 35.82
N GLY A 208 3.01 6.75 36.82
CA GLY A 208 2.25 5.67 37.50
C GLY A 208 1.31 4.94 36.53
N ALA A 209 0.57 5.69 35.73
CA ALA A 209 -0.33 5.10 34.74
C ALA A 209 0.46 4.39 33.62
N ALA A 210 1.56 5.00 33.17
CA ALA A 210 2.45 4.40 32.17
C ALA A 210 2.96 3.02 32.62
N ARG A 211 3.43 2.95 33.90
CA ARG A 211 3.91 1.70 34.51
C ARG A 211 2.81 0.63 34.55
N THR A 212 1.59 1.01 34.91
CA THR A 212 0.43 0.12 35.00
C THR A 212 0.12 -0.48 33.62
N HIS A 213 0.09 0.35 32.57
CA HIS A 213 -0.19 -0.11 31.21
C HIS A 213 0.95 -0.95 30.61
N LEU A 214 2.22 -0.63 30.94
CA LEU A 214 3.37 -1.47 30.51
C LEU A 214 3.30 -2.86 31.13
N LYS A 215 3.05 -2.95 32.45
CA LYS A 215 2.88 -4.25 33.15
C LYS A 215 1.73 -5.06 32.54
N ALA A 216 0.63 -4.40 32.19
CA ALA A 216 -0.55 -5.06 31.61
C ALA A 216 -0.33 -5.57 30.17
N LEU A 217 0.79 -5.23 29.51
CA LEU A 217 1.16 -5.86 28.23
C LEU A 217 1.56 -7.32 28.39
N GLY A 218 2.14 -7.67 29.56
CA GLY A 218 2.47 -9.08 29.89
C GLY A 218 3.41 -9.73 28.88
N LEU A 219 4.37 -9.01 28.33
CA LEU A 219 5.28 -9.50 27.31
C LEU A 219 6.53 -10.13 27.93
N ASP A 220 6.73 -11.43 27.73
CA ASP A 220 7.94 -12.14 28.19
C ASP A 220 9.18 -11.71 27.38
N ASP A 221 9.00 -11.42 26.09
CA ASP A 221 10.08 -10.93 25.20
C ASP A 221 9.59 -9.67 24.49
N PRO A 222 9.68 -8.50 25.13
CA PRO A 222 9.16 -7.27 24.55
C PRO A 222 10.01 -6.79 23.37
N PRO A 223 9.36 -6.32 22.28
CA PRO A 223 10.10 -5.73 21.15
C PRO A 223 10.92 -4.50 21.59
N SER A 224 12.01 -4.21 20.87
CA SER A 224 12.96 -3.13 21.19
C SER A 224 12.31 -1.79 21.50
N ARG A 225 11.20 -1.46 20.85
CA ARG A 225 10.47 -0.20 21.09
C ARG A 225 9.80 -0.18 22.48
N VAL A 226 9.34 -1.34 22.96
CA VAL A 226 8.75 -1.47 24.31
C VAL A 226 9.86 -1.41 25.37
N CYS A 227 11.01 -2.08 25.11
CA CYS A 227 12.19 -1.98 25.99
C CYS A 227 12.63 -0.52 26.17
N ARG A 228 12.58 0.25 25.07
CA ARG A 228 12.92 1.68 25.09
C ARG A 228 11.96 2.49 25.98
N LEU A 229 10.65 2.21 25.89
CA LEU A 229 9.64 2.83 26.76
C LEU A 229 9.85 2.47 28.22
N MET A 230 10.25 1.22 28.50
CA MET A 230 10.59 0.77 29.85
C MET A 230 11.78 1.56 30.41
N ALA A 231 12.84 1.71 29.60
CA ALA A 231 14.04 2.46 30.00
C ALA A 231 13.69 3.94 30.28
N GLU A 232 12.97 4.59 29.37
CA GLU A 232 12.53 6.00 29.56
C GLU A 232 11.69 6.17 30.84
N LEU A 233 10.83 5.19 31.14
CA LEU A 233 10.00 5.21 32.33
C LEU A 233 10.86 5.11 33.63
N GLU A 234 11.90 4.28 33.62
CA GLU A 234 12.80 4.13 34.78
C GLU A 234 13.71 5.35 34.96
N GLU A 235 14.10 6.02 33.91
CA GLU A 235 14.87 7.26 33.93
C GLU A 235 14.03 8.47 34.39
N GLY A 236 12.75 8.44 34.11
CA GLY A 236 11.80 9.51 34.46
C GLY A 236 11.19 9.47 35.87
N UNK A 237 11.19 8.42 36.26
CA UNK A 237 10.59 8.13 37.42
C UNK A 237 11.28 8.42 38.58
#